data_62d9f1fc2b32a27bfdcc77a1479db46f
#
_entry.id   62d9f1fc2b32a27bfdcc77a1479db46f
#
_cell.length_a   1.000
_cell.length_b   1.000
_cell.length_c   1.000
_cell.angle_alpha   90.00
_cell.angle_beta   90.00
_cell.angle_gamma   90.00
#
_symmetry.space_group_name_H-M   'P 1'
#
loop_
_entity.id
_entity.type
_entity.pdbx_description
1 polymer ?
#
loop_
_entity_poly.entity_id
_entity_poly.type
_entity_poly.pdbx_seq_one_letter_code
_entity_poly.pdbx_strand_id
1 'polypeptide(L)'
;IMDGAIVSGNCVAPCDKVTTYHHFHNPVIDECYKHHGKDINFMGVILTNENVFLADKERHSDMVAKFCEWLQLDGVLITEEGYGNPDTDLMMNCKKVERVGTKVCLITDEFPGKDGKSASLADTCEEATALASCGQGNATLMFPAMDRVIGTQEFIESQIGGWAGCINEDGSFEA
;
A
#
# COMPACT_ATOMS: atom_id res chain seq x y z
N ILE A 1 -2.97 11.25 -5.55
CA ILE A 1 -2.72 10.11 -6.46
C ILE A 1 -2.84 10.55 -7.92
N MET A 2 -3.81 11.37 -8.24
CA MET A 2 -4.11 11.74 -9.63
C MET A 2 -3.01 12.57 -10.29
N ASP A 3 -2.42 13.50 -9.57
CA ASP A 3 -1.37 14.35 -10.08
C ASP A 3 -0.01 13.75 -9.80
N GLY A 4 0.65 13.26 -10.84
CA GLY A 4 1.97 12.67 -10.74
C GLY A 4 2.01 11.17 -10.44
N ALA A 5 0.89 10.46 -10.55
CA ALA A 5 0.89 9.00 -10.46
C ALA A 5 1.32 8.36 -11.78
N ILE A 6 2.20 7.40 -11.68
CA ILE A 6 2.62 6.53 -12.78
C ILE A 6 2.02 5.15 -12.52
N VAL A 7 1.27 4.62 -13.47
CA VAL A 7 0.67 3.28 -13.36
C VAL A 7 1.57 2.27 -14.04
N SER A 8 1.99 1.27 -13.29
CA SER A 8 2.75 0.13 -13.79
C SER A 8 1.89 -1.13 -13.70
N GLY A 9 1.69 -1.76 -14.82
CA GLY A 9 0.91 -2.99 -14.91
C GLY A 9 -0.54 -2.82 -15.35
N ASN A 10 -1.28 -3.92 -15.36
CA ASN A 10 -2.69 -3.94 -15.71
C ASN A 10 -3.54 -3.71 -14.46
N CYS A 11 -4.64 -2.97 -14.60
CA CYS A 11 -5.61 -2.85 -13.53
C CYS A 11 -6.23 -4.21 -13.21
N VAL A 12 -6.05 -4.68 -12.00
CA VAL A 12 -6.89 -5.69 -11.38
C VAL A 12 -7.96 -5.01 -10.55
N ALA A 13 -9.03 -5.70 -10.29
CA ALA A 13 -10.04 -5.18 -9.36
C ALA A 13 -9.35 -4.86 -8.02
N PRO A 14 -9.57 -3.67 -7.47
CA PRO A 14 -9.02 -3.34 -6.16
C PRO A 14 -9.53 -4.35 -5.14
N CYS A 15 -8.73 -4.62 -4.13
CA CYS A 15 -9.17 -5.44 -3.02
C CYS A 15 -10.41 -4.80 -2.37
N ASP A 16 -11.37 -5.61 -2.04
CA ASP A 16 -12.63 -5.19 -1.41
C ASP A 16 -12.44 -4.60 0.00
N LYS A 17 -11.27 -4.75 0.59
CA LYS A 17 -10.87 -4.07 1.82
C LYS A 17 -10.63 -2.57 1.66
N VAL A 18 -10.38 -2.10 0.46
CA VAL A 18 -9.94 -0.72 0.21
C VAL A 18 -11.10 0.10 -0.32
N THR A 19 -11.53 1.07 0.47
CA THR A 19 -12.58 2.02 0.11
C THR A 19 -12.01 3.20 -0.68
N THR A 20 -12.90 4.00 -1.28
CA THR A 20 -12.51 5.28 -1.91
C THR A 20 -11.78 6.20 -0.93
N TYR A 21 -12.16 6.18 0.34
CA TYR A 21 -11.49 6.95 1.39
C TYR A 21 -10.01 6.57 1.50
N HIS A 22 -9.71 5.28 1.57
CA HIS A 22 -8.33 4.79 1.68
C HIS A 22 -7.47 5.19 0.46
N HIS A 23 -8.04 5.14 -0.74
CA HIS A 23 -7.34 5.55 -1.94
C HIS A 23 -6.99 7.04 -1.99
N PHE A 24 -7.88 7.90 -1.50
CA PHE A 24 -7.70 9.35 -1.53
C PHE A 24 -6.99 9.92 -0.30
N HIS A 25 -6.96 9.19 0.79
CA HIS A 25 -6.41 9.64 2.08
C HIS A 25 -5.21 8.81 2.52
N ASN A 26 -4.32 8.51 1.60
CA ASN A 26 -3.09 7.79 1.92
C ASN A 26 -2.15 8.69 2.72
N PRO A 27 -1.90 8.38 4.01
CA PRO A 27 -1.12 9.25 4.89
C PRO A 27 0.34 9.39 4.47
N VAL A 28 0.92 8.36 3.82
CA VAL A 28 2.30 8.42 3.32
C VAL A 28 2.42 9.44 2.20
N ILE A 29 1.47 9.45 1.27
CA ILE A 29 1.44 10.41 0.16
C ILE A 29 1.22 11.82 0.69
N ASP A 30 0.29 12.00 1.64
CA ASP A 30 0.02 13.31 2.27
C ASP A 30 1.27 13.86 2.96
N GLU A 31 2.00 13.04 3.69
CA GLU A 31 3.26 13.48 4.33
C GLU A 31 4.34 13.80 3.29
N CYS A 32 4.46 13.02 2.23
CA CYS A 32 5.39 13.33 1.14
C CYS A 32 5.09 14.70 0.51
N TYR A 33 3.82 15.05 0.30
CA TYR A 33 3.44 16.38 -0.19
C TYR A 33 3.77 17.49 0.81
N LYS A 34 3.54 17.30 2.11
CA LYS A 34 3.88 18.29 3.14
C LYS A 34 5.39 18.57 3.22
N HIS A 35 6.20 17.60 2.92
CA HIS A 35 7.65 17.67 2.95
C HIS A 35 8.27 18.11 1.61
N HIS A 36 7.50 18.08 0.51
CA HIS A 36 7.97 18.48 -0.81
C HIS A 36 8.48 19.94 -0.83
N GLY A 37 9.66 20.13 -1.38
CA GLY A 37 10.32 21.43 -1.46
C GLY A 37 10.93 21.94 -0.15
N LYS A 38 10.96 21.12 0.90
CA LYS A 38 11.59 21.42 2.19
C LYS A 38 12.81 20.54 2.39
N ASP A 39 12.60 19.28 2.67
CA ASP A 39 13.61 18.26 2.96
C ASP A 39 13.60 17.10 1.96
N ILE A 40 12.55 16.98 1.16
CA ILE A 40 12.48 16.05 0.05
C ILE A 40 12.00 16.74 -1.23
N ASN A 41 12.35 16.14 -2.37
CA ASN A 41 11.75 16.46 -3.66
C ASN A 41 10.84 15.29 -4.07
N PHE A 42 9.57 15.35 -3.64
CA PHE A 42 8.61 14.31 -3.94
C PHE A 42 8.30 14.28 -5.44
N MET A 43 8.66 13.20 -6.12
CA MET A 43 8.57 13.08 -7.59
C MET A 43 7.23 12.51 -8.05
N GLY A 44 6.48 11.87 -7.18
CA GLY A 44 5.18 11.30 -7.51
C GLY A 44 4.99 9.89 -6.96
N VAL A 45 3.99 9.20 -7.50
CA VAL A 45 3.57 7.88 -7.05
C VAL A 45 3.55 6.91 -8.23
N ILE A 46 4.09 5.73 -8.04
CA ILE A 46 3.93 4.62 -8.97
C ILE A 46 2.89 3.68 -8.36
N LEU A 47 1.80 3.47 -9.08
CA LEU A 47 0.79 2.47 -8.72
C LEU A 47 1.15 1.16 -9.41
N THR A 48 1.26 0.11 -8.62
CA THR A 48 1.47 -1.26 -9.10
C THR A 48 0.24 -2.10 -8.77
N ASN A 49 0.03 -3.15 -9.52
CA ASN A 49 -1.05 -4.08 -9.25
C ASN A 49 -0.51 -5.50 -9.06
N GLU A 50 -1.27 -6.27 -8.33
CA GLU A 50 -0.92 -7.62 -7.91
C GLU A 50 -1.34 -8.64 -8.95
N ASN A 51 -0.54 -8.81 -9.99
CA ASN A 51 -0.83 -9.81 -11.00
C ASN A 51 -0.72 -11.23 -10.45
N VAL A 52 -1.55 -12.12 -10.99
CA VAL A 52 -1.52 -13.55 -10.62
C VAL A 52 -0.42 -14.33 -11.32
N PHE A 53 0.06 -13.83 -12.46
CA PHE A 53 1.11 -14.51 -13.23
C PHE A 53 2.48 -13.95 -12.88
N LEU A 54 3.41 -14.82 -12.53
CA LEU A 54 4.78 -14.48 -12.16
C LEU A 54 5.48 -13.64 -13.25
N ALA A 55 5.34 -14.01 -14.51
CA ALA A 55 5.94 -13.28 -15.62
C ALA A 55 5.44 -11.81 -15.73
N ASP A 56 4.21 -11.55 -15.34
CA ASP A 56 3.66 -10.20 -15.30
C ASP A 56 4.22 -9.43 -14.10
N LYS A 57 4.32 -10.06 -12.93
CA LYS A 57 4.98 -9.48 -11.76
C LYS A 57 6.43 -9.08 -12.07
N GLU A 58 7.18 -9.97 -12.72
CA GLU A 58 8.56 -9.71 -13.14
C GLU A 58 8.65 -8.51 -14.08
N ARG A 59 7.81 -8.47 -15.11
CA ARG A 59 7.79 -7.37 -16.08
C ARG A 59 7.42 -6.04 -15.44
N HIS A 60 6.42 -6.03 -14.55
CA HIS A 60 5.97 -4.79 -13.91
C HIS A 60 7.02 -4.25 -12.94
N SER A 61 7.64 -5.10 -12.16
CA SER A 61 8.73 -4.68 -11.27
C SER A 61 9.99 -4.23 -12.03
N ASP A 62 10.25 -4.78 -13.23
CA ASP A 62 11.29 -4.25 -14.12
C ASP A 62 10.97 -2.81 -14.57
N MET A 63 9.70 -2.53 -14.87
CA MET A 63 9.27 -1.18 -15.25
C MET A 63 9.37 -0.19 -14.09
N VAL A 64 9.02 -0.61 -12.87
CA VAL A 64 9.18 0.23 -11.67
C VAL A 64 10.64 0.60 -11.47
N ALA A 65 11.54 -0.38 -11.49
CA ALA A 65 12.98 -0.13 -11.36
C ALA A 65 13.50 0.81 -12.47
N LYS A 66 13.01 0.62 -13.68
CA LYS A 66 13.38 1.45 -14.82
C LYS A 66 12.93 2.91 -14.68
N PHE A 67 11.74 3.15 -14.14
CA PHE A 67 11.30 4.51 -13.80
C PHE A 67 12.16 5.13 -12.71
N CYS A 68 12.52 4.39 -11.67
CA CYS A 68 13.43 4.87 -10.64
C CYS A 68 14.80 5.26 -11.21
N GLU A 69 15.35 4.44 -12.09
CA GLU A 69 16.60 4.71 -12.77
C GLU A 69 16.52 5.96 -13.68
N TRP A 70 15.49 6.06 -14.51
CA TRP A 70 15.32 7.19 -15.43
C TRP A 70 15.08 8.51 -14.71
N LEU A 71 14.34 8.49 -13.61
CA LEU A 71 14.08 9.67 -12.79
C LEU A 71 15.22 9.96 -11.81
N GLN A 72 16.22 9.08 -11.75
CA GLN A 72 17.36 9.20 -10.83
C GLN A 72 16.92 9.43 -9.37
N LEU A 73 16.01 8.58 -8.91
CA LEU A 73 15.46 8.69 -7.57
C LEU A 73 16.49 8.28 -6.52
N ASP A 74 16.62 9.07 -5.47
CA ASP A 74 17.46 8.74 -4.32
C ASP A 74 16.84 7.65 -3.45
N GLY A 75 15.51 7.67 -3.31
CA GLY A 75 14.78 6.72 -2.49
C GLY A 75 13.33 6.52 -2.90
N VAL A 76 12.78 5.39 -2.49
CA VAL A 76 11.40 4.97 -2.71
C VAL A 76 10.82 4.42 -1.42
N LEU A 77 9.61 4.82 -1.10
CA LEU A 77 8.77 4.17 -0.08
C LEU A 77 7.85 3.19 -0.80
N ILE A 78 7.86 1.93 -0.41
CA ILE A 78 6.98 0.92 -1.01
C ILE A 78 5.98 0.48 0.06
N THR A 79 4.71 0.65 -0.24
CA THR A 79 3.60 0.14 0.57
C THR A 79 2.90 -0.96 -0.18
N GLU A 80 2.23 -1.83 0.53
CA GLU A 80 1.39 -2.86 -0.06
C GLU A 80 0.04 -2.93 0.64
N GLU A 81 -0.88 -3.63 0.02
CA GLU A 81 -2.16 -4.00 0.58
C GLU A 81 -2.34 -5.50 0.44
N GLY A 82 -2.59 -6.17 1.57
CA GLY A 82 -2.78 -7.62 1.63
C GLY A 82 -1.58 -8.39 2.15
N TYR A 83 -1.63 -9.71 1.96
CA TYR A 83 -0.63 -10.66 2.46
C TYR A 83 -0.48 -11.82 1.49
N GLY A 84 0.75 -12.29 1.29
CA GLY A 84 1.07 -13.43 0.42
C GLY A 84 1.35 -13.01 -1.03
N ASN A 85 0.33 -12.90 -1.88
CA ASN A 85 0.52 -12.48 -3.27
C ASN A 85 1.12 -11.08 -3.42
N PRO A 86 0.67 -10.05 -2.66
CA PRO A 86 1.30 -8.73 -2.63
C PRO A 86 2.75 -8.75 -2.17
N ASP A 87 3.10 -9.56 -1.18
CA ASP A 87 4.48 -9.66 -0.67
C ASP A 87 5.47 -10.03 -1.77
N THR A 88 5.07 -10.87 -2.71
CA THR A 88 5.92 -11.22 -3.86
C THR A 88 6.20 -10.01 -4.74
N ASP A 89 5.20 -9.18 -5.02
CA ASP A 89 5.38 -7.91 -5.75
C ASP A 89 6.23 -6.93 -4.96
N LEU A 90 6.00 -6.82 -3.66
CA LEU A 90 6.75 -5.98 -2.75
C LEU A 90 8.25 -6.32 -2.80
N MET A 91 8.58 -7.61 -2.65
CA MET A 91 9.96 -8.07 -2.68
C MET A 91 10.61 -7.94 -4.05
N MET A 92 9.87 -8.19 -5.14
CA MET A 92 10.38 -7.97 -6.50
C MET A 92 10.69 -6.51 -6.76
N ASN A 93 9.80 -5.61 -6.36
CA ASN A 93 10.02 -4.16 -6.50
C ASN A 93 11.21 -3.72 -5.65
N CYS A 94 11.27 -4.10 -4.38
CA CYS A 94 12.37 -3.77 -3.48
C CYS A 94 13.71 -4.19 -4.09
N LYS A 95 13.83 -5.45 -4.45
CA LYS A 95 15.05 -6.04 -5.01
C LYS A 95 15.52 -5.34 -6.28
N LYS A 96 14.61 -5.07 -7.20
CA LYS A 96 14.97 -4.48 -8.50
C LYS A 96 15.27 -2.99 -8.39
N VAL A 97 14.56 -2.27 -7.53
CA VAL A 97 14.79 -0.85 -7.27
C VAL A 97 16.13 -0.65 -6.56
N GLU A 98 16.46 -1.45 -5.56
CA GLU A 98 17.78 -1.39 -4.89
C GLU A 98 18.93 -1.72 -5.87
N ARG A 99 18.72 -2.63 -6.81
CA ARG A 99 19.73 -3.00 -7.81
C ARG A 99 20.07 -1.89 -8.81
N VAL A 100 19.16 -0.96 -9.05
CA VAL A 100 19.44 0.22 -9.87
C VAL A 100 20.01 1.40 -9.06
N GLY A 101 20.25 1.19 -7.75
CA GLY A 101 20.91 2.16 -6.88
C GLY A 101 19.95 3.06 -6.08
N THR A 102 18.66 2.93 -6.27
CA THR A 102 17.65 3.67 -5.51
C THR A 102 17.39 2.98 -4.18
N LYS A 103 17.43 3.70 -3.07
CA LYS A 103 17.18 3.15 -1.74
C LYS A 103 15.71 2.87 -1.50
N VAL A 104 15.41 1.76 -0.82
CA VAL A 104 14.04 1.35 -0.53
C VAL A 104 13.79 1.32 0.97
N CYS A 105 12.66 1.87 1.39
CA CYS A 105 12.07 1.59 2.70
C CYS A 105 10.68 0.99 2.49
N LEU A 106 10.47 -0.19 3.05
CA LEU A 106 9.17 -0.85 3.05
C LEU A 106 8.29 -0.27 4.16
N ILE A 107 7.02 -0.12 3.90
CA ILE A 107 6.03 0.25 4.90
C ILE A 107 4.94 -0.80 4.87
N THR A 108 4.82 -1.57 5.94
CA THR A 108 3.85 -2.67 6.05
C THR A 108 3.14 -2.61 7.38
N ASP A 109 2.03 -3.30 7.47
CA ASP A 109 1.37 -3.56 8.74
C ASP A 109 1.95 -4.81 9.43
N GLU A 110 1.46 -5.09 10.61
CA GLU A 110 1.69 -6.32 11.33
C GLU A 110 0.37 -7.06 11.49
N PHE A 111 0.38 -8.34 11.22
CA PHE A 111 -0.79 -9.20 11.44
C PHE A 111 -0.47 -10.26 12.51
N PRO A 112 -0.35 -9.87 13.78
CA PRO A 112 0.02 -10.78 14.83
C PRO A 112 -1.08 -11.84 15.00
N GLY A 113 -0.71 -13.12 14.94
CA GLY A 113 -1.59 -14.20 15.32
C GLY A 113 -2.01 -14.09 16.79
N LYS A 114 -2.85 -15.01 17.26
CA LYS A 114 -3.33 -15.02 18.65
C LYS A 114 -2.19 -15.10 19.69
N ASP A 115 -1.03 -15.58 19.28
CA ASP A 115 0.19 -15.68 20.09
C ASP A 115 1.14 -14.47 19.90
N GLY A 116 0.78 -13.51 19.08
CA GLY A 116 1.58 -12.32 18.78
C GLY A 116 2.86 -12.59 18.00
N LYS A 117 2.98 -13.75 17.34
CA LYS A 117 4.22 -14.19 16.69
C LYS A 117 4.13 -14.32 15.17
N SER A 118 3.02 -13.93 14.56
CA SER A 118 2.92 -13.98 13.09
C SER A 118 3.86 -12.98 12.44
N ALA A 119 4.38 -13.35 11.28
CA ALA A 119 5.20 -12.47 10.48
C ALA A 119 4.35 -11.39 9.79
N SER A 120 4.90 -10.19 9.64
CA SER A 120 4.29 -9.11 8.87
C SER A 120 4.32 -9.39 7.37
N LEU A 121 5.28 -10.17 6.92
CA LEU A 121 5.56 -10.46 5.53
C LEU A 121 5.59 -11.96 5.29
N ALA A 122 4.98 -12.40 4.19
CA ALA A 122 5.05 -13.80 3.75
C ALA A 122 6.34 -14.10 2.98
N ASP A 123 7.01 -13.07 2.46
CA ASP A 123 8.23 -13.20 1.66
C ASP A 123 9.30 -12.21 2.12
N THR A 124 10.55 -12.46 1.81
CA THR A 124 11.68 -11.59 2.16
C THR A 124 12.76 -11.60 1.08
N CYS A 125 13.61 -10.57 1.06
CA CYS A 125 14.80 -10.57 0.22
C CYS A 125 15.97 -9.87 0.93
N GLU A 126 17.20 -10.13 0.48
CA GLU A 126 18.41 -9.55 1.08
C GLU A 126 18.49 -8.04 0.95
N GLU A 127 17.90 -7.49 -0.09
CA GLU A 127 17.85 -6.07 -0.36
C GLU A 127 16.87 -5.29 0.55
N ALA A 128 15.92 -5.99 1.20
CA ALA A 128 14.96 -5.39 2.12
C ALA A 128 15.61 -5.08 3.48
N THR A 129 16.39 -4.01 3.55
CA THR A 129 17.18 -3.63 4.73
C THR A 129 16.54 -2.55 5.60
N ALA A 130 15.45 -1.94 5.14
CA ALA A 130 14.71 -0.92 5.88
C ALA A 130 13.20 -1.18 5.80
N LEU A 131 12.56 -1.21 6.97
CA LEU A 131 11.14 -1.42 7.10
C LEU A 131 10.58 -0.55 8.23
N ALA A 132 9.45 0.10 7.97
CA ALA A 132 8.64 0.78 8.96
C ALA A 132 7.31 0.03 9.14
N SER A 133 6.99 -0.33 10.37
CA SER A 133 5.71 -0.97 10.70
C SER A 133 4.64 0.10 10.93
N CYS A 134 3.48 -0.09 10.34
CA CYS A 134 2.28 0.70 10.61
C CYS A 134 1.51 0.21 11.85
N GLY A 135 1.99 -0.87 12.48
CA GLY A 135 1.34 -1.49 13.61
C GLY A 135 0.38 -2.60 13.20
N GLN A 136 -0.54 -2.93 14.10
CA GLN A 136 -1.41 -4.08 13.96
C GLN A 136 -2.49 -3.89 12.89
N GLY A 137 -2.44 -4.67 11.82
CA GLY A 137 -3.35 -4.58 10.69
C GLY A 137 -4.80 -4.97 10.97
N ASN A 138 -5.05 -5.66 12.08
CA ASN A 138 -6.40 -6.03 12.53
C ASN A 138 -6.91 -5.16 13.70
N ALA A 139 -6.31 -4.00 13.92
CA ALA A 139 -6.83 -3.03 14.88
C ALA A 139 -8.07 -2.34 14.32
N THR A 140 -9.08 -2.17 15.15
CA THR A 140 -10.27 -1.38 14.80
C THR A 140 -9.90 0.07 14.57
N LEU A 141 -10.30 0.61 13.43
CA LEU A 141 -10.10 2.00 13.06
C LEU A 141 -11.42 2.75 13.10
N MET A 142 -11.40 3.92 13.72
CA MET A 142 -12.55 4.82 13.74
C MET A 142 -12.32 5.96 12.74
N PHE A 143 -13.18 6.06 11.77
CA PHE A 143 -13.16 7.13 10.79
C PHE A 143 -14.08 8.28 11.21
N PRO A 144 -13.80 9.52 10.79
CA PRO A 144 -14.69 10.63 11.05
C PRO A 144 -16.03 10.45 10.35
N ALA A 145 -17.04 11.18 10.83
CA ALA A 145 -18.33 11.24 10.16
C ALA A 145 -18.15 11.66 8.69
N MET A 146 -18.87 10.99 7.81
CA MET A 146 -18.82 11.22 6.36
C MET A 146 -20.12 11.86 5.90
N ASP A 147 -20.03 12.88 5.05
CA ASP A 147 -21.20 13.55 4.48
C ASP A 147 -22.02 12.60 3.60
N ARG A 148 -21.38 11.61 3.03
CA ARG A 148 -22.03 10.63 2.16
C ARG A 148 -21.30 9.30 2.14
N VAL A 149 -22.05 8.25 2.38
CA VAL A 149 -21.63 6.86 2.15
C VAL A 149 -22.40 6.32 0.95
N ILE A 150 -21.70 5.72 0.00
CA ILE A 150 -22.32 5.10 -1.17
C ILE A 150 -22.37 3.60 -0.94
N GLY A 151 -23.56 3.08 -0.79
CA GLY A 151 -23.82 1.66 -0.55
C GLY A 151 -25.25 1.45 -0.10
N THR A 152 -25.66 0.20 0.03
CA THR A 152 -27.00 -0.19 0.44
C THR A 152 -27.08 -0.78 1.84
N GLN A 153 -25.96 -0.91 2.52
CA GLN A 153 -25.86 -1.56 3.83
C GLN A 153 -25.34 -0.59 4.87
N GLU A 154 -26.06 -0.46 5.97
CA GLU A 154 -25.60 0.25 7.15
C GLU A 154 -24.50 -0.52 7.89
N PHE A 155 -24.47 -1.83 7.69
CA PHE A 155 -23.50 -2.74 8.27
C PHE A 155 -22.78 -3.51 7.16
N ILE A 156 -21.47 -3.46 7.17
CA ILE A 156 -20.62 -4.11 6.18
C ILE A 156 -19.94 -5.32 6.84
N GLU A 157 -20.62 -6.45 6.79
CA GLU A 157 -20.08 -7.71 7.29
C GLU A 157 -19.37 -8.45 6.14
N SER A 158 -18.14 -8.85 6.34
CA SER A 158 -17.34 -9.67 5.44
C SER A 158 -16.93 -9.05 4.08
N GLN A 159 -17.35 -7.85 3.77
CA GLN A 159 -17.06 -7.23 2.48
C GLN A 159 -15.75 -6.43 2.45
N ILE A 160 -15.17 -6.19 3.60
CA ILE A 160 -13.88 -5.54 3.73
C ILE A 160 -12.85 -6.57 4.20
N GLY A 161 -12.50 -7.48 3.30
CA GLY A 161 -11.45 -8.47 3.55
C GLY A 161 -11.68 -9.38 4.77
N GLY A 162 -12.92 -9.71 5.07
CA GLY A 162 -13.27 -10.50 6.24
C GLY A 162 -13.37 -9.69 7.55
N TRP A 163 -13.30 -8.38 7.47
CA TRP A 163 -13.53 -7.47 8.59
C TRP A 163 -14.98 -7.02 8.61
N ALA A 164 -15.56 -6.94 9.79
CA ALA A 164 -16.84 -6.30 9.96
C ALA A 164 -16.65 -4.79 10.06
N GLY A 165 -17.56 -4.04 9.46
CA GLY A 165 -17.57 -2.59 9.58
C GLY A 165 -19.00 -2.06 9.70
N CYS A 166 -19.19 -0.93 10.35
CA CYS A 166 -20.49 -0.31 10.49
C CYS A 166 -20.42 1.20 10.45
N ILE A 167 -21.55 1.81 10.09
CA ILE A 167 -21.78 3.23 10.23
C ILE A 167 -22.49 3.45 11.56
N ASN A 168 -21.87 4.20 12.45
CA ASN A 168 -22.41 4.54 13.74
C ASN A 168 -23.52 5.61 13.63
N GLU A 169 -24.30 5.80 14.71
CA GLU A 169 -25.39 6.78 14.74
C GLU A 169 -24.91 8.23 14.51
N ASP A 170 -23.67 8.54 14.88
CA ASP A 170 -23.07 9.83 14.67
C ASP A 170 -22.47 10.03 13.26
N GLY A 171 -22.59 9.03 12.39
CA GLY A 171 -22.07 9.03 11.04
C GLY A 171 -20.59 8.65 10.91
N SER A 172 -19.92 8.32 12.02
CA SER A 172 -18.57 7.76 11.96
C SER A 172 -18.61 6.32 11.41
N PHE A 173 -17.48 5.90 10.85
CA PHE A 173 -17.34 4.56 10.29
C PHE A 173 -16.32 3.77 11.11
N GLU A 174 -16.69 2.55 11.45
CA GLU A 174 -15.82 1.59 12.14
C GLU A 174 -15.48 0.43 11.18
N ALA A 175 -14.21 0.11 11.03
CA ALA A 175 -13.73 -0.96 10.17
C ALA A 175 -12.60 -1.76 10.81
#